data_c30558acee5ddf0c059ec82573c6d3bb
#
_entry.id   c30558acee5ddf0c059ec82573c6d3bb
#
_cell.length_a   1.000
_cell.length_b   1.000
_cell.length_c   1.000
_cell.angle_alpha   90.00
_cell.angle_beta   90.00
_cell.angle_gamma   90.00
#
_symmetry.space_group_name_H-M   'P 1'
#
loop_
_entity.id
_entity.type
_entity.pdbx_description
1 polymer ?
#
loop_
_entity_poly.entity_id
_entity_poly.type
_entity_poly.pdbx_seq_one_letter_code
_entity_poly.pdbx_strand_id
1 'polypeptide(L)'
;LKVDLMQQIIDLCQTGKYDYILIEASGICEPIPIAQTISAIDELLIKQNLPRMCRLDNVAAVVDALRLASEFSCGGKLLDTEKIDEEDIENLLIQQIEFCNVIILNKVDKVTKEQLAEVKAVIRKLQPEAEIIETSYSKVDVEKIVNTKSFDFMKASMSAGWIEELNNPEEEEPETDEYGISSFVYNRRKPLDKDK
;
A
#
# COMPACT_ATOMS: atom_id res chain seq x y z
N LEU A 1 6.42 -16.10 1.26
CA LEU A 1 6.48 -14.67 1.63
C LEU A 1 5.68 -14.36 2.89
N LYS A 2 4.37 -14.72 2.96
CA LYS A 2 3.50 -14.45 4.14
C LYS A 2 4.09 -14.99 5.46
N VAL A 3 4.59 -16.23 5.45
CA VAL A 3 5.19 -16.88 6.63
C VAL A 3 6.49 -16.19 7.06
N ASP A 4 7.34 -15.80 6.11
CA ASP A 4 8.61 -15.14 6.41
C ASP A 4 8.39 -13.75 6.99
N LEU A 5 7.42 -12.99 6.44
CA LEU A 5 7.03 -11.67 6.97
C LEU A 5 6.51 -11.79 8.41
N MET A 6 5.62 -12.76 8.65
CA MET A 6 5.09 -13.02 10.00
C MET A 6 6.20 -13.31 10.99
N GLN A 7 7.14 -14.20 10.63
CA GLN A 7 8.25 -14.55 11.50
C GLN A 7 9.15 -13.36 11.80
N GLN A 8 9.48 -12.55 10.80
CA GLN A 8 10.29 -11.34 10.99
C GLN A 8 9.62 -10.32 11.91
N ILE A 9 8.30 -10.11 11.78
CA ILE A 9 7.56 -9.22 12.68
C ILE A 9 7.60 -9.76 14.12
N ILE A 10 7.36 -11.04 14.32
CA ILE A 10 7.42 -11.68 15.64
C ILE A 10 8.81 -11.51 16.24
N ASP A 11 9.87 -11.81 15.48
CA ASP A 11 11.26 -11.67 15.94
C ASP A 11 11.57 -10.23 16.37
N LEU A 12 11.16 -9.24 15.59
CA LEU A 12 11.34 -7.81 15.94
C LEU A 12 10.59 -7.45 17.23
N CYS A 13 9.33 -7.87 17.35
CA CYS A 13 8.54 -7.62 18.56
C CYS A 13 9.17 -8.26 19.80
N GLN A 14 9.69 -9.48 19.70
CA GLN A 14 10.33 -10.20 20.80
C GLN A 14 11.60 -9.50 21.30
N THR A 15 12.26 -8.71 20.48
CA THR A 15 13.44 -7.94 20.94
C THR A 15 13.10 -6.91 22.02
N GLY A 16 11.87 -6.41 22.05
CA GLY A 16 11.41 -5.34 22.95
C GLY A 16 12.15 -4.00 22.76
N LYS A 17 12.81 -3.81 21.61
CA LYS A 17 13.64 -2.63 21.33
C LYS A 17 12.91 -1.55 20.55
N TYR A 18 11.79 -1.89 19.92
CA TYR A 18 11.10 -1.02 18.96
C TYR A 18 9.68 -0.74 19.44
N ASP A 19 9.31 0.52 19.46
CA ASP A 19 7.95 0.97 19.77
C ASP A 19 7.05 0.98 18.52
N TYR A 20 7.67 1.02 17.33
CA TYR A 20 6.99 1.07 16.05
C TYR A 20 7.77 0.35 14.96
N ILE A 21 7.06 -0.37 14.09
CA ILE A 21 7.61 -1.04 12.91
C ILE A 21 6.98 -0.39 11.69
N LEU A 22 7.80 0.12 10.78
CA LEU A 22 7.38 0.64 9.49
C LEU A 22 7.74 -0.38 8.40
N ILE A 23 6.76 -0.80 7.62
CA ILE A 23 6.95 -1.70 6.49
C ILE A 23 6.78 -0.89 5.22
N GLU A 24 7.84 -0.81 4.42
CA GLU A 24 7.78 -0.30 3.06
C GLU A 24 7.60 -1.48 2.10
N ALA A 25 6.42 -1.57 1.51
CA ALA A 25 6.14 -2.55 0.48
C ALA A 25 6.64 -2.08 -0.90
N SER A 26 6.83 -2.99 -1.82
CA SER A 26 7.14 -2.65 -3.22
C SER A 26 5.96 -1.89 -3.85
N GLY A 27 6.23 -1.12 -4.92
CA GLY A 27 5.18 -0.37 -5.63
C GLY A 27 4.15 -1.25 -6.34
N ILE A 28 4.41 -2.56 -6.44
CA ILE A 28 3.53 -3.57 -7.03
C ILE A 28 2.93 -4.49 -5.97
N CYS A 29 3.04 -4.17 -4.71
CA CYS A 29 2.52 -4.99 -3.63
C CYS A 29 1.05 -4.70 -3.36
N GLU A 30 0.28 -5.75 -3.22
CA GLU A 30 -1.10 -5.69 -2.76
C GLU A 30 -1.15 -5.48 -1.24
N PRO A 31 -1.89 -4.49 -0.75
CA PRO A 31 -1.89 -4.16 0.68
C PRO A 31 -2.68 -5.17 1.53
N ILE A 32 -3.69 -5.82 0.97
CA ILE A 32 -4.60 -6.71 1.71
C ILE A 32 -3.88 -7.94 2.26
N PRO A 33 -3.09 -8.71 1.48
CA PRO A 33 -2.36 -9.87 1.98
C PRO A 33 -1.42 -9.55 3.14
N ILE A 34 -0.77 -8.37 3.09
CA ILE A 34 0.11 -7.91 4.18
C ILE A 34 -0.71 -7.61 5.44
N ALA A 35 -1.80 -6.86 5.30
CA ALA A 35 -2.68 -6.52 6.42
C ALA A 35 -3.28 -7.77 7.07
N GLN A 36 -3.68 -8.77 6.28
CA GLN A 36 -4.15 -10.07 6.77
C GLN A 36 -3.06 -10.82 7.54
N THR A 37 -1.83 -10.84 7.02
CA THR A 37 -0.69 -11.48 7.66
C THR A 37 -0.41 -10.88 9.05
N ILE A 38 -0.42 -9.55 9.15
CA ILE A 38 -0.21 -8.85 10.44
C ILE A 38 -1.37 -9.12 11.40
N SER A 39 -2.60 -9.09 10.91
CA SER A 39 -3.79 -9.35 11.73
C SER A 39 -3.84 -10.79 12.24
N ALA A 40 -3.38 -11.76 11.44
CA ALA A 40 -3.30 -13.17 11.83
C ALA A 40 -2.35 -13.42 13.01
N ILE A 41 -1.30 -12.61 13.18
CA ILE A 41 -0.40 -12.69 14.35
C ILE A 41 -1.21 -12.47 15.64
N ASP A 42 -2.04 -11.43 15.68
CA ASP A 42 -2.88 -11.12 16.85
C ASP A 42 -3.85 -12.27 17.15
N GLU A 43 -4.49 -12.83 16.13
CA GLU A 43 -5.41 -13.97 16.31
C GLU A 43 -4.72 -15.22 16.86
N LEU A 44 -3.53 -15.53 16.36
CA LEU A 44 -2.74 -16.67 16.84
C LEU A 44 -2.38 -16.51 18.33
N LEU A 45 -1.96 -15.32 18.72
CA LEU A 45 -1.60 -15.02 20.11
C LEU A 45 -2.82 -15.09 21.03
N ILE A 46 -3.96 -14.56 20.62
CA ILE A 46 -5.22 -14.65 21.37
C ILE A 46 -5.64 -16.11 21.56
N LYS A 47 -5.58 -16.93 20.51
CA LYS A 47 -5.90 -18.38 20.58
C LYS A 47 -4.99 -19.14 21.55
N GLN A 48 -3.76 -18.68 21.73
CA GLN A 48 -2.78 -19.26 22.67
C GLN A 48 -2.81 -18.63 24.06
N ASN A 49 -3.76 -17.73 24.36
CA ASN A 49 -3.81 -16.94 25.60
C ASN A 49 -2.53 -16.13 25.88
N LEU A 50 -1.86 -15.69 24.82
CA LEU A 50 -0.67 -14.83 24.90
C LEU A 50 -1.07 -13.34 24.74
N PRO A 51 -0.29 -12.42 25.33
CA PRO A 51 -0.55 -11.00 25.16
C PRO A 51 -0.32 -10.56 23.71
N ARG A 52 -1.04 -9.56 23.27
CA ARG A 52 -0.79 -8.93 21.96
C ARG A 52 0.63 -8.41 21.89
N MET A 53 1.30 -8.68 20.78
CA MET A 53 2.68 -8.24 20.55
C MET A 53 2.73 -6.96 19.69
N CYS A 54 1.86 -6.86 18.69
CA CYS A 54 1.77 -5.71 17.80
C CYS A 54 0.33 -5.52 17.33
N ARG A 55 0.07 -4.43 16.67
CA ARG A 55 -1.19 -4.17 15.97
C ARG A 55 -0.88 -3.39 14.70
N LEU A 56 -1.68 -3.60 13.67
CA LEU A 56 -1.66 -2.73 12.50
C LEU A 56 -2.23 -1.36 12.89
N ASP A 57 -1.44 -0.33 12.73
CA ASP A 57 -1.80 1.03 13.13
C ASP A 57 -2.51 1.76 12.00
N ASN A 58 -1.94 1.65 10.80
CA ASN A 58 -2.44 2.35 9.64
C ASN A 58 -1.84 1.74 8.36
N VAL A 59 -2.55 1.87 7.25
CA VAL A 59 -2.08 1.59 5.90
C VAL A 59 -2.04 2.92 5.15
N ALA A 60 -0.84 3.33 4.73
CA ALA A 60 -0.63 4.57 4.00
C ALA A 60 -0.25 4.29 2.54
N ALA A 61 -0.98 4.87 1.60
CA ALA A 61 -0.65 4.83 0.18
C ALA A 61 0.05 6.13 -0.24
N VAL A 62 1.15 6.00 -1.00
CA VAL A 62 1.83 7.15 -1.61
C VAL A 62 1.41 7.24 -3.07
N VAL A 63 0.67 8.29 -3.40
CA VAL A 63 0.08 8.51 -4.72
C VAL A 63 0.79 9.65 -5.43
N ASP A 64 1.22 9.43 -6.66
CA ASP A 64 1.86 10.44 -7.51
C ASP A 64 0.81 11.23 -8.29
N ALA A 65 0.55 12.48 -7.87
CA ALA A 65 -0.44 13.36 -8.51
C ALA A 65 -0.10 13.64 -9.98
N LEU A 66 1.19 13.78 -10.32
CA LEU A 66 1.62 14.02 -11.70
C LEU A 66 1.34 12.80 -12.58
N ARG A 67 1.62 11.60 -12.08
CA ARG A 67 1.35 10.37 -12.82
C ARG A 67 -0.14 10.17 -13.05
N LEU A 68 -0.98 10.37 -12.01
CA LEU A 68 -2.42 10.30 -12.18
C LEU A 68 -2.95 11.30 -13.20
N ALA A 69 -2.41 12.53 -13.19
CA ALA A 69 -2.83 13.56 -14.13
C ALA A 69 -2.43 13.24 -15.59
N SER A 70 -1.19 12.73 -15.80
CA SER A 70 -0.62 12.56 -17.14
C SER A 70 -0.94 11.22 -17.79
N GLU A 71 -0.90 10.12 -17.03
CA GLU A 71 -1.04 8.75 -17.56
C GLU A 71 -2.48 8.22 -17.43
N PHE A 72 -3.18 8.62 -16.36
CA PHE A 72 -4.50 8.09 -16.02
C PHE A 72 -5.65 9.11 -16.16
N SER A 73 -5.46 10.17 -16.94
CA SER A 73 -6.49 11.20 -17.18
C SER A 73 -7.08 11.75 -15.86
N CYS A 74 -6.21 12.24 -14.98
CA CYS A 74 -6.55 12.64 -13.60
C CYS A 74 -7.19 11.54 -12.76
N GLY A 75 -6.93 10.29 -13.09
CA GLY A 75 -7.51 9.10 -12.44
C GLY A 75 -8.85 8.67 -13.05
N GLY A 76 -9.34 9.34 -14.10
CA GLY A 76 -10.59 8.97 -14.76
C GLY A 76 -10.59 7.54 -15.31
N LYS A 77 -9.44 7.04 -15.76
CA LYS A 77 -9.28 5.64 -16.22
C LYS A 77 -9.51 4.63 -15.09
N LEU A 78 -9.18 4.97 -13.86
CA LEU A 78 -9.39 4.09 -12.69
C LEU A 78 -10.88 3.91 -12.32
N LEU A 79 -11.76 4.74 -12.86
CA LEU A 79 -13.20 4.64 -12.66
C LEU A 79 -13.92 3.82 -13.73
N ASP A 80 -13.23 3.43 -14.80
CA ASP A 80 -13.79 2.65 -15.92
C ASP A 80 -13.48 1.15 -15.72
N THR A 81 -13.94 0.60 -14.63
CA THR A 81 -13.62 -0.77 -14.17
C THR A 81 -14.04 -1.87 -15.14
N GLU A 82 -14.99 -1.61 -16.08
CA GLU A 82 -15.39 -2.57 -17.11
C GLU A 82 -14.27 -2.89 -18.12
N LYS A 83 -13.21 -2.08 -18.16
CA LYS A 83 -12.08 -2.19 -19.09
C LYS A 83 -10.75 -2.49 -18.40
N ILE A 84 -10.78 -2.78 -17.11
CA ILE A 84 -9.58 -3.06 -16.33
C ILE A 84 -9.58 -4.55 -16.02
N ASP A 85 -8.55 -5.25 -16.49
CA ASP A 85 -8.32 -6.65 -16.15
C ASP A 85 -7.63 -6.76 -14.79
N GLU A 86 -7.75 -7.92 -14.13
CA GLU A 86 -7.16 -8.16 -12.80
C GLU A 86 -5.64 -7.96 -12.79
N GLU A 87 -4.97 -8.32 -13.89
CA GLU A 87 -3.52 -8.16 -14.07
C GLU A 87 -3.08 -6.73 -14.46
N ASP A 88 -4.03 -5.79 -14.60
CA ASP A 88 -3.69 -4.42 -14.99
C ASP A 88 -3.15 -3.61 -13.81
N ILE A 89 -2.16 -2.76 -14.10
CA ILE A 89 -1.58 -1.83 -13.11
C ILE A 89 -2.62 -0.85 -12.54
N GLU A 90 -3.67 -0.57 -13.30
CA GLU A 90 -4.83 0.21 -12.89
C GLU A 90 -5.57 -0.47 -11.73
N ASN A 91 -5.76 -1.77 -11.79
CA ASN A 91 -6.41 -2.54 -10.72
C ASN A 91 -5.60 -2.47 -9.43
N LEU A 92 -4.30 -2.68 -9.50
CA LEU A 92 -3.39 -2.55 -8.37
C LEU A 92 -3.43 -1.16 -7.73
N LEU A 93 -3.45 -0.10 -8.55
CA LEU A 93 -3.57 1.27 -8.04
C LEU A 93 -4.91 1.52 -7.34
N ILE A 94 -5.99 0.95 -7.87
CA ILE A 94 -7.32 1.00 -7.24
C ILE A 94 -7.26 0.32 -5.86
N GLN A 95 -6.77 -0.91 -5.79
CA GLN A 95 -6.65 -1.66 -4.53
C GLN A 95 -5.81 -0.90 -3.49
N GLN A 96 -4.66 -0.34 -3.90
CA GLN A 96 -3.81 0.45 -3.02
C GLN A 96 -4.50 1.70 -2.48
N ILE A 97 -5.33 2.36 -3.28
CA ILE A 97 -6.10 3.54 -2.87
C ILE A 97 -7.28 3.15 -1.97
N GLU A 98 -8.04 2.14 -2.37
CA GLU A 98 -9.27 1.73 -1.65
C GLU A 98 -8.99 1.20 -0.26
N PHE A 99 -7.88 0.48 -0.08
CA PHE A 99 -7.57 -0.19 1.18
C PHE A 99 -6.79 0.67 2.19
N CYS A 100 -6.35 1.86 1.82
CA CYS A 100 -5.56 2.71 2.73
C CYS A 100 -6.41 3.55 3.70
N ASN A 101 -5.79 3.95 4.81
CA ASN A 101 -6.35 4.88 5.79
C ASN A 101 -5.84 6.30 5.57
N VAL A 102 -4.64 6.43 5.01
CA VAL A 102 -3.99 7.71 4.72
C VAL A 102 -3.47 7.68 3.29
N ILE A 103 -3.71 8.75 2.55
CA ILE A 103 -3.19 8.96 1.19
C ILE A 103 -2.23 10.13 1.22
N ILE A 104 -0.96 9.85 0.96
CA ILE A 104 0.08 10.85 0.77
C ILE A 104 0.08 11.23 -0.73
N LEU A 105 -0.69 12.26 -1.09
CA LEU A 105 -0.76 12.75 -2.46
C LEU A 105 0.45 13.63 -2.75
N ASN A 106 1.47 13.02 -3.36
CA ASN A 106 2.77 13.65 -3.59
C ASN A 106 2.85 14.32 -4.96
N LYS A 107 3.84 15.17 -5.12
CA LYS A 107 4.11 15.97 -6.35
C LYS A 107 2.98 16.92 -6.72
N VAL A 108 2.24 17.43 -5.75
CA VAL A 108 1.16 18.40 -6.01
C VAL A 108 1.66 19.72 -6.63
N ASP A 109 2.95 20.01 -6.49
CA ASP A 109 3.63 21.14 -7.12
C ASP A 109 3.84 20.97 -8.65
N LYS A 110 3.57 19.80 -9.20
CA LYS A 110 3.76 19.45 -10.61
C LYS A 110 2.47 19.42 -11.42
N VAL A 111 1.33 19.65 -10.79
CA VAL A 111 0.01 19.64 -11.42
C VAL A 111 -0.67 20.99 -11.27
N THR A 112 -1.64 21.29 -12.15
CA THR A 112 -2.45 22.49 -12.00
C THR A 112 -3.48 22.33 -10.88
N LYS A 113 -4.08 23.41 -10.44
CA LYS A 113 -5.13 23.38 -9.42
C LYS A 113 -6.36 22.59 -9.88
N GLU A 114 -6.70 22.70 -11.14
CA GLU A 114 -7.80 21.98 -11.78
C GLU A 114 -7.52 20.49 -11.81
N GLN A 115 -6.34 20.08 -12.27
CA GLN A 115 -5.89 18.67 -12.26
C GLN A 115 -5.87 18.09 -10.84
N LEU A 116 -5.36 18.84 -9.88
CA LEU A 116 -5.34 18.41 -8.48
C LEU A 116 -6.74 18.20 -7.93
N ALA A 117 -7.68 19.08 -8.26
CA ALA A 117 -9.07 18.95 -7.85
C ALA A 117 -9.74 17.70 -8.46
N GLU A 118 -9.47 17.42 -9.75
CA GLU A 118 -9.97 16.22 -10.43
C GLU A 118 -9.38 14.95 -9.82
N VAL A 119 -8.05 14.89 -9.62
CA VAL A 119 -7.37 13.76 -8.98
C VAL A 119 -7.97 13.48 -7.59
N LYS A 120 -8.16 14.51 -6.78
CA LYS A 120 -8.77 14.36 -5.45
C LYS A 120 -10.21 13.88 -5.52
N ALA A 121 -10.97 14.31 -6.52
CA ALA A 121 -12.35 13.88 -6.71
C ALA A 121 -12.41 12.37 -7.07
N VAL A 122 -11.49 11.88 -7.90
CA VAL A 122 -11.38 10.45 -8.20
C VAL A 122 -10.97 9.66 -6.96
N ILE A 123 -9.92 10.09 -6.26
CA ILE A 123 -9.48 9.44 -5.02
C ILE A 123 -10.64 9.34 -4.02
N ARG A 124 -11.45 10.41 -3.87
CA ARG A 124 -12.61 10.41 -2.96
C ARG A 124 -13.74 9.48 -3.38
N LYS A 125 -13.84 9.14 -4.66
CA LYS A 125 -14.82 8.13 -5.13
C LYS A 125 -14.34 6.72 -4.79
N LEU A 126 -13.03 6.45 -4.94
CA LEU A 126 -12.44 5.15 -4.60
C LEU A 126 -12.34 4.98 -3.07
N GLN A 127 -11.88 6.01 -2.36
CA GLN A 127 -11.69 5.98 -0.91
C GLN A 127 -12.27 7.24 -0.25
N PRO A 128 -13.53 7.20 0.18
CA PRO A 128 -14.21 8.37 0.75
C PRO A 128 -13.71 8.81 2.11
N GLU A 129 -13.10 7.90 2.89
CA GLU A 129 -12.79 8.13 4.30
C GLU A 129 -11.32 8.42 4.60
N ALA A 130 -10.38 7.96 3.77
CA ALA A 130 -8.95 8.15 4.03
C ALA A 130 -8.57 9.62 4.17
N GLU A 131 -7.66 9.94 5.07
CA GLU A 131 -7.07 11.27 5.14
C GLU A 131 -6.19 11.50 3.92
N ILE A 132 -6.42 12.59 3.16
CA ILE A 132 -5.57 12.97 2.04
C ILE A 132 -4.61 14.07 2.51
N ILE A 133 -3.31 13.78 2.45
CA ILE A 133 -2.23 14.70 2.79
C ILE A 133 -1.55 15.13 1.49
N GLU A 134 -1.79 16.39 1.09
CA GLU A 134 -1.12 16.98 -0.07
C GLU A 134 0.32 17.33 0.28
N THR A 135 1.26 16.91 -0.56
CA THR A 135 2.68 17.14 -0.29
C THR A 135 3.52 17.26 -1.56
N SER A 136 4.70 17.83 -1.40
CA SER A 136 5.78 17.84 -2.38
C SER A 136 7.03 17.27 -1.74
N TYR A 137 7.75 16.43 -2.49
CA TYR A 137 8.92 15.71 -1.97
C TYR A 137 8.61 14.84 -0.74
N SER A 138 7.38 14.33 -0.63
CA SER A 138 6.89 13.48 0.47
C SER A 138 7.13 14.06 1.87
N LYS A 139 7.10 15.39 2.01
CA LYS A 139 7.25 16.06 3.30
C LYS A 139 5.94 15.98 4.07
N VAL A 140 5.87 15.09 5.03
CA VAL A 140 4.69 14.83 5.86
C VAL A 140 5.10 14.84 7.33
N ASP A 141 4.25 15.42 8.16
CA ASP A 141 4.43 15.33 9.61
C ASP A 141 4.25 13.89 10.06
N VAL A 142 5.23 13.34 10.78
CA VAL A 142 5.26 11.94 11.20
C VAL A 142 4.04 11.58 12.05
N GLU A 143 3.53 12.50 12.84
CA GLU A 143 2.34 12.31 13.68
C GLU A 143 1.06 12.02 12.87
N LYS A 144 1.04 12.35 11.59
CA LYS A 144 -0.10 12.06 10.70
C LYS A 144 -0.10 10.64 10.15
N ILE A 145 1.02 9.93 10.27
CA ILE A 145 1.19 8.58 9.73
C ILE A 145 1.61 7.56 10.76
N VAL A 146 2.08 8.00 11.94
CA VAL A 146 2.55 7.11 13.02
C VAL A 146 1.65 7.25 14.23
N ASN A 147 1.26 6.13 14.82
CA ASN A 147 0.39 6.03 15.98
C ASN A 147 -1.00 6.70 15.80
N THR A 148 -1.51 6.63 14.59
CA THR A 148 -2.80 7.23 14.20
C THR A 148 -3.99 6.43 14.71
N LYS A 149 -3.82 5.11 14.92
CA LYS A 149 -4.88 4.16 15.29
C LYS A 149 -6.04 4.15 14.31
N SER A 150 -5.75 4.44 13.05
CA SER A 150 -6.78 4.58 12.00
C SER A 150 -7.17 3.27 11.34
N PHE A 151 -6.37 2.19 11.50
CA PHE A 151 -6.74 0.88 10.98
C PHE A 151 -7.84 0.24 11.82
N ASP A 152 -8.99 -0.04 11.19
CA ASP A 152 -10.12 -0.74 11.78
C ASP A 152 -10.23 -2.14 11.16
N PHE A 153 -9.84 -3.16 11.93
CA PHE A 153 -9.88 -4.55 11.50
C PHE A 153 -11.30 -5.00 11.12
N MET A 154 -12.31 -4.62 11.91
CA MET A 154 -13.70 -5.05 11.63
C MET A 154 -14.19 -4.49 10.31
N LYS A 155 -13.86 -3.25 10.01
CA LYS A 155 -14.21 -2.61 8.75
C LYS A 155 -13.43 -3.21 7.58
N ALA A 156 -12.13 -3.42 7.74
CA ALA A 156 -11.28 -4.03 6.73
C ALA A 156 -11.74 -5.45 6.39
N SER A 157 -12.05 -6.28 7.40
CA SER A 157 -12.49 -7.67 7.22
C SER A 157 -13.86 -7.81 6.53
N MET A 158 -14.65 -6.74 6.48
CA MET A 158 -15.93 -6.70 5.76
C MET A 158 -15.79 -6.14 4.34
N SER A 159 -14.61 -5.67 3.94
CA SER A 159 -14.40 -5.16 2.58
C SER A 159 -14.43 -6.29 1.56
N ALA A 160 -14.90 -5.98 0.34
CA ALA A 160 -15.01 -6.97 -0.74
C ALA A 160 -13.66 -7.62 -1.04
N GLY A 161 -12.60 -6.82 -1.21
CA GLY A 161 -11.26 -7.33 -1.49
C GLY A 161 -10.69 -8.23 -0.38
N TRP A 162 -11.00 -7.93 0.92
CA TRP A 162 -10.61 -8.81 2.01
C TRP A 162 -11.28 -10.18 1.95
N ILE A 163 -12.58 -10.19 1.62
CA ILE A 163 -13.37 -11.42 1.50
C ILE A 163 -12.91 -12.22 0.28
N GLU A 164 -12.62 -11.54 -0.82
CA GLU A 164 -12.12 -12.14 -2.06
C GLU A 164 -10.78 -12.84 -1.83
N GLU A 165 -9.83 -12.19 -1.20
CA GLU A 165 -8.52 -12.76 -0.84
C GLU A 165 -8.65 -13.99 0.09
N LEU A 166 -9.62 -14.00 1.00
CA LEU A 166 -9.89 -15.17 1.85
C LEU A 166 -10.49 -16.35 1.08
N ASN A 167 -11.31 -16.08 0.07
CA ASN A 167 -11.99 -17.11 -0.72
C ASN A 167 -11.09 -17.68 -1.82
N ASN A 168 -10.18 -16.89 -2.34
CA ASN A 168 -9.20 -17.24 -3.34
C ASN A 168 -7.78 -17.08 -2.76
N PRO A 169 -7.37 -17.96 -1.83
CA PRO A 169 -5.97 -17.98 -1.42
C PRO A 169 -5.16 -18.47 -2.62
N GLU A 170 -4.71 -17.55 -3.46
CA GLU A 170 -3.93 -17.86 -4.64
C GLU A 170 -2.69 -18.66 -4.27
N GLU A 171 -2.38 -19.67 -5.08
CA GLU A 171 -1.02 -20.21 -5.16
C GLU A 171 -0.12 -19.02 -5.47
N GLU A 172 0.74 -18.64 -4.53
CA GLU A 172 1.60 -17.44 -4.55
C GLU A 172 2.42 -17.39 -5.86
N GLU A 173 1.82 -16.97 -6.97
CA GLU A 173 2.60 -16.52 -8.12
C GLU A 173 3.34 -15.25 -7.73
N PRO A 174 4.63 -15.11 -8.06
CA PRO A 174 5.35 -13.90 -7.75
C PRO A 174 4.69 -12.70 -8.44
N GLU A 175 4.34 -11.65 -7.71
CA GLU A 175 3.78 -10.38 -8.22
C GLU A 175 4.56 -9.84 -9.44
N THR A 176 5.87 -10.18 -9.53
CA THR A 176 6.71 -9.84 -10.68
C THR A 176 6.28 -10.54 -11.96
N ASP A 177 5.77 -11.77 -11.88
CA ASP A 177 5.33 -12.53 -13.05
C ASP A 177 3.93 -12.09 -13.46
N GLU A 178 3.05 -11.83 -12.50
CA GLU A 178 1.68 -11.34 -12.70
C GLU A 178 1.65 -9.98 -13.42
N TYR A 179 2.44 -9.00 -12.94
CA TYR A 179 2.46 -7.65 -13.56
C TYR A 179 3.56 -7.49 -14.64
N GLY A 180 4.20 -8.58 -15.09
CA GLY A 180 5.24 -8.56 -16.12
C GLY A 180 6.48 -7.72 -15.75
N ILE A 181 6.74 -7.51 -14.47
CA ILE A 181 7.86 -6.72 -13.96
C ILE A 181 8.99 -7.65 -13.59
N SER A 182 10.19 -7.43 -14.17
CA SER A 182 11.37 -8.22 -13.87
C SER A 182 12.48 -7.37 -13.25
N SER A 183 13.31 -7.98 -12.41
CA SER A 183 14.48 -7.35 -11.85
C SER A 183 15.76 -8.02 -12.35
N PHE A 184 16.81 -7.25 -12.53
CA PHE A 184 18.12 -7.78 -12.82
C PHE A 184 19.19 -7.06 -11.96
N VAL A 185 20.25 -7.78 -11.59
CA VAL A 185 21.36 -7.21 -10.83
C VAL A 185 22.47 -6.81 -11.78
N TYR A 186 22.75 -5.50 -11.84
CA TYR A 186 23.88 -4.97 -12.55
C TYR A 186 25.06 -4.77 -11.58
N ASN A 187 26.11 -5.58 -11.73
CA ASN A 187 27.29 -5.49 -10.89
C ASN A 187 28.52 -5.14 -11.74
N ARG A 188 29.13 -3.99 -11.47
CA ARG A 188 30.34 -3.53 -12.16
C ARG A 188 31.34 -2.93 -11.20
N ARG A 189 32.62 -3.26 -11.39
CA ARG A 189 33.74 -2.74 -10.54
C ARG A 189 34.17 -1.33 -10.89
N LYS A 190 33.81 -0.81 -12.06
CA LYS A 190 34.18 0.55 -12.51
C LYS A 190 32.95 1.45 -12.46
N PRO A 191 33.09 2.72 -12.05
CA PRO A 191 31.98 3.68 -12.10
C PRO A 191 31.52 3.88 -13.56
N LEU A 192 30.25 4.21 -13.71
CA LEU A 192 29.69 4.60 -15.00
C LEU A 192 30.24 5.98 -15.38
N ASP A 193 30.60 6.14 -16.65
CA ASP A 193 30.97 7.43 -17.22
C ASP A 193 29.70 8.24 -17.48
N LYS A 194 29.66 9.48 -16.99
CA LYS A 194 28.49 10.36 -17.12
C LYS A 194 28.20 10.77 -18.56
N ASP A 195 29.23 10.73 -19.43
CA ASP A 195 29.18 11.25 -20.79
C ASP A 195 29.03 10.13 -21.84
N LYS A 196 28.77 8.91 -21.37
CA LYS A 196 28.49 7.74 -22.18
C LYS A 196 27.21 7.05 -21.73
#